data_91ca36ff04e02ff1d468d494c6263ccf
#
_entry.id   91ca36ff04e02ff1d468d494c6263ccf
#
_cell.length_a   1.000
_cell.length_b   1.000
_cell.length_c   1.000
_cell.angle_alpha   90.00
_cell.angle_beta   90.00
_cell.angle_gamma   90.00
#
_symmetry.space_group_name_H-M   'P 1'
#
loop_
_entity.id
_entity.type
_entity.pdbx_description
1 polymer ?
#
loop_
_entity_poly.entity_id
_entity_poly.type
_entity_poly.pdbx_seq_one_letter_code
_entity_poly.pdbx_strand_id
1 'polypeptide(L)'
;MCGRRLRRLIGAAVRGVHRPRLSVIVRAAGTGPHVEGAIRSVLNQTFRDLEVLVVVGPGADTLSSGEQVATGLSARDRRVRVVSCDRDDHRGAGPDGWLDTALKRARGGLVTVVDGGDGFVGGACQSMIECLERSGSDVVVARSRSLTPVTGAGPRTGP
;
A
#
# COMPACT_ATOMS: atom_id res chain seq x y z
N MET A 1 -14.23 -21.94 -28.40
CA MET A 1 -15.37 -21.65 -27.51
C MET A 1 -15.22 -22.44 -26.23
N CYS A 2 -14.33 -22.03 -25.35
CA CYS A 2 -14.23 -22.64 -24.00
C CYS A 2 -13.46 -21.66 -23.11
N GLY A 3 -14.14 -20.84 -22.35
CA GLY A 3 -13.46 -19.91 -21.46
C GLY A 3 -14.38 -19.10 -20.53
N ARG A 4 -15.70 -19.25 -20.64
CA ARG A 4 -16.66 -18.41 -19.89
C ARG A 4 -17.40 -19.10 -18.74
N ARG A 5 -17.15 -20.37 -18.44
CA ARG A 5 -17.93 -21.11 -17.43
C ARG A 5 -17.26 -21.37 -16.08
N LEU A 6 -15.98 -21.02 -15.91
CA LEU A 6 -15.28 -21.32 -14.64
C LEU A 6 -15.34 -20.20 -13.59
N ARG A 7 -15.86 -19.03 -13.92
CA ARG A 7 -15.99 -17.91 -12.97
C ARG A 7 -17.25 -17.91 -12.11
N ARG A 8 -18.16 -18.86 -12.31
CA ARG A 8 -19.51 -18.84 -11.68
C ARG A 8 -19.71 -19.83 -10.53
N LEU A 9 -18.74 -20.65 -10.19
CA LEU A 9 -18.89 -21.71 -9.18
C LEU A 9 -18.12 -21.51 -7.87
N ILE A 10 -17.42 -20.37 -7.69
CA ILE A 10 -16.76 -20.06 -6.42
C ILE A 10 -17.51 -18.95 -5.64
N GLY A 11 -18.71 -18.62 -6.06
CA GLY A 11 -19.51 -17.50 -5.54
C GLY A 11 -20.57 -17.82 -4.49
N ALA A 12 -20.61 -19.02 -3.93
CA ALA A 12 -21.65 -19.33 -2.96
C ALA A 12 -21.06 -20.10 -1.79
N ALA A 13 -20.87 -19.42 -0.70
CA ALA A 13 -20.82 -19.85 0.69
C ALA A 13 -19.56 -19.43 1.48
N VAL A 14 -19.28 -18.14 1.60
CA VAL A 14 -18.74 -17.61 2.86
C VAL A 14 -19.45 -16.29 3.13
N ARG A 15 -20.34 -16.28 4.10
CA ARG A 15 -20.99 -15.06 4.59
C ARG A 15 -19.91 -14.07 5.07
N GLY A 16 -19.77 -12.93 4.40
CA GLY A 16 -19.40 -11.71 5.06
C GLY A 16 -17.93 -11.31 5.07
N VAL A 17 -17.02 -11.89 4.29
CA VAL A 17 -15.69 -11.26 4.13
C VAL A 17 -15.75 -10.37 2.89
N HIS A 18 -16.05 -9.09 3.10
CA HIS A 18 -15.91 -8.08 2.07
C HIS A 18 -14.45 -8.08 1.58
N ARG A 19 -14.24 -8.40 0.31
CA ARG A 19 -12.92 -8.29 -0.33
C ARG A 19 -12.81 -6.90 -0.91
N PRO A 20 -11.87 -6.09 -0.45
CA PRO A 20 -11.67 -4.77 -1.02
C PRO A 20 -11.28 -4.89 -2.49
N ARG A 21 -11.59 -3.88 -3.27
CA ARG A 21 -11.20 -3.84 -4.67
C ARG A 21 -9.72 -3.52 -4.84
N LEU A 22 -9.17 -2.67 -3.97
CA LEU A 22 -7.78 -2.21 -4.00
C LEU A 22 -7.07 -2.57 -2.70
N SER A 23 -5.89 -3.18 -2.78
CA SER A 23 -4.94 -3.28 -1.69
C SER A 23 -3.83 -2.26 -1.88
N VAL A 24 -3.68 -1.34 -0.94
CA VAL A 24 -2.57 -0.40 -0.89
C VAL A 24 -1.54 -0.91 0.12
N ILE A 25 -0.35 -1.24 -0.37
CA ILE A 25 0.75 -1.71 0.46
C ILE A 25 1.59 -0.50 0.85
N VAL A 26 1.73 -0.24 2.14
CA VAL A 26 2.57 0.83 2.69
C VAL A 26 3.77 0.20 3.37
N ARG A 27 4.97 0.49 2.88
CA ARG A 27 6.21 0.07 3.54
C ARG A 27 6.53 1.01 4.69
N ALA A 28 6.49 0.51 5.93
CA ALA A 28 6.77 1.27 7.13
C ALA A 28 8.28 1.43 7.39
N ALA A 29 9.04 1.77 6.33
CA ALA A 29 10.45 2.10 6.46
C ALA A 29 10.58 3.60 6.77
N GLY A 30 11.04 3.94 7.96
CA GLY A 30 11.26 5.34 8.32
C GLY A 30 10.63 5.76 9.64
N THR A 31 10.41 7.06 9.80
CA THR A 31 9.88 7.65 11.03
C THR A 31 8.36 7.58 11.09
N GLY A 32 7.81 7.44 12.31
CA GLY A 32 6.37 7.34 12.55
C GLY A 32 5.52 8.40 11.86
N PRO A 33 5.87 9.71 11.93
CA PRO A 33 5.09 10.76 11.28
C PRO A 33 4.95 10.61 9.76
N HIS A 34 5.99 10.15 9.08
CA HIS A 34 5.95 9.91 7.64
C HIS A 34 5.04 8.73 7.31
N VAL A 35 5.16 7.62 8.05
CA VAL A 35 4.29 6.46 7.89
C VAL A 35 2.83 6.82 8.15
N GLU A 36 2.55 7.66 9.16
CA GLU A 36 1.21 8.16 9.44
C GLU A 36 0.66 8.98 8.27
N GLY A 37 1.47 9.88 7.72
CA GLY A 37 1.12 10.69 6.55
C GLY A 37 0.75 9.83 5.35
N ALA A 38 1.55 8.83 5.04
CA ALA A 38 1.30 7.87 3.97
C ALA A 38 -0.04 7.14 4.16
N ILE A 39 -0.26 6.53 5.33
CA ILE A 39 -1.50 5.81 5.64
C ILE A 39 -2.72 6.74 5.54
N ARG A 40 -2.65 7.93 6.14
CA ARG A 40 -3.74 8.91 6.10
C ARG A 40 -4.05 9.38 4.69
N SER A 41 -3.03 9.55 3.83
CA SER A 41 -3.23 9.92 2.43
C SER A 41 -4.08 8.90 1.68
N VAL A 42 -3.91 7.61 2.00
CA VAL A 42 -4.70 6.51 1.43
C VAL A 42 -6.11 6.48 2.05
N LEU A 43 -6.23 6.58 3.36
CA LEU A 43 -7.52 6.54 4.05
C LEU A 43 -8.45 7.69 3.65
N ASN A 44 -7.88 8.84 3.26
CA ASN A 44 -8.58 10.04 2.83
C ASN A 44 -8.92 10.05 1.33
N GLN A 45 -8.59 9.00 0.57
CA GLN A 45 -8.96 8.90 -0.84
C GLN A 45 -10.49 8.92 -1.01
N THR A 46 -10.96 9.41 -2.16
CA THR A 46 -12.39 9.36 -2.52
C THR A 46 -12.85 7.93 -2.77
N PHE A 47 -11.98 7.09 -3.30
CA PHE A 47 -12.21 5.66 -3.46
C PHE A 47 -12.17 4.96 -2.09
N ARG A 48 -13.28 4.34 -1.68
CA ARG A 48 -13.45 3.78 -0.32
C ARG A 48 -13.28 2.27 -0.23
N ASP A 49 -13.44 1.55 -1.34
CA ASP A 49 -13.36 0.10 -1.38
C ASP A 49 -11.90 -0.39 -1.46
N LEU A 50 -11.16 -0.09 -0.40
CA LEU A 50 -9.74 -0.39 -0.27
C LEU A 50 -9.38 -0.93 1.11
N GLU A 51 -8.25 -1.65 1.17
CA GLU A 51 -7.51 -1.94 2.39
C GLU A 51 -6.11 -1.32 2.33
N VAL A 52 -5.53 -1.10 3.50
CA VAL A 52 -4.15 -0.64 3.67
C VAL A 52 -3.37 -1.72 4.39
N LEU A 53 -2.38 -2.29 3.74
CA LEU A 53 -1.45 -3.26 4.33
C LEU A 53 -0.16 -2.54 4.71
N VAL A 54 0.05 -2.30 5.99
CA VAL A 54 1.27 -1.67 6.48
C VAL A 54 2.28 -2.76 6.78
N VAL A 55 3.33 -2.81 5.97
CA VAL A 55 4.39 -3.80 6.12
C VAL A 55 5.47 -3.26 7.04
N VAL A 56 5.70 -3.97 8.12
CA VAL A 56 6.75 -3.68 9.10
C VAL A 56 7.86 -4.70 8.97
N GLY A 57 9.09 -4.23 8.97
CA GLY A 57 10.26 -5.11 8.88
C GLY A 57 10.47 -5.95 10.14
N PRO A 58 11.40 -6.90 10.13
CA PRO A 58 11.74 -7.68 11.31
C PRO A 58 12.20 -6.71 12.41
N GLY A 59 11.41 -6.62 13.47
CA GLY A 59 11.66 -5.70 14.58
C GLY A 59 13.01 -5.97 15.23
N ALA A 60 13.74 -4.91 15.54
CA ALA A 60 14.59 -4.91 16.71
C ALA A 60 13.70 -5.11 17.95
N ASP A 61 14.27 -5.48 19.09
CA ASP A 61 13.55 -5.81 20.34
C ASP A 61 12.54 -4.73 20.82
N THR A 62 12.43 -3.62 20.09
CA THR A 62 11.45 -2.54 20.30
C THR A 62 10.74 -2.21 19.00
N LEU A 63 9.41 -2.05 19.09
CA LEU A 63 8.59 -1.61 17.94
C LEU A 63 9.13 -0.29 17.37
N SER A 64 9.36 -0.24 16.07
CA SER A 64 9.71 1.01 15.40
C SER A 64 8.59 2.05 15.56
N SER A 65 8.92 3.34 15.48
CA SER A 65 7.90 4.39 15.56
C SER A 65 6.83 4.27 14.47
N GLY A 66 7.22 3.79 13.29
CA GLY A 66 6.28 3.51 12.20
C GLY A 66 5.32 2.35 12.51
N GLU A 67 5.80 1.30 13.17
CA GLU A 67 5.00 0.16 13.59
C GLU A 67 4.00 0.54 14.70
N GLN A 68 4.42 1.35 15.67
CA GLN A 68 3.52 1.85 16.72
C GLN A 68 2.37 2.67 16.12
N VAL A 69 2.67 3.55 15.16
CA VAL A 69 1.66 4.33 14.43
C VAL A 69 0.72 3.42 13.65
N ALA A 70 1.26 2.45 12.90
CA ALA A 70 0.46 1.52 12.12
C ALA A 70 -0.49 0.70 13.00
N THR A 71 -0.01 0.21 14.14
CA THR A 71 -0.80 -0.52 15.14
C THR A 71 -1.90 0.37 15.71
N GLY A 72 -1.59 1.60 16.09
CA GLY A 72 -2.56 2.56 16.59
C GLY A 72 -3.66 2.90 15.58
N LEU A 73 -3.31 3.01 14.29
CA LEU A 73 -4.28 3.26 13.22
C LEU A 73 -5.12 2.01 12.91
N SER A 74 -4.54 0.81 12.94
CA SER A 74 -5.28 -0.43 12.72
C SER A 74 -6.35 -0.68 13.78
N ALA A 75 -6.15 -0.22 15.00
CA ALA A 75 -7.14 -0.28 16.08
C ALA A 75 -8.33 0.67 15.86
N ARG A 76 -8.17 1.71 15.02
CA ARG A 76 -9.17 2.76 14.77
C ARG A 76 -9.85 2.64 13.42
N ASP A 77 -9.21 2.04 12.43
CA ASP A 77 -9.76 1.87 11.08
C ASP A 77 -9.54 0.43 10.61
N ARG A 78 -10.64 -0.31 10.46
CA ARG A 78 -10.64 -1.72 10.04
C ARG A 78 -10.03 -1.97 8.65
N ARG A 79 -9.86 -0.92 7.86
CA ARG A 79 -9.20 -1.02 6.55
C ARG A 79 -7.69 -1.15 6.69
N VAL A 80 -7.11 -0.74 7.82
CA VAL A 80 -5.68 -0.83 8.10
C VAL A 80 -5.35 -2.18 8.72
N ARG A 81 -4.37 -2.84 8.17
CA ARG A 81 -3.83 -4.12 8.67
C ARG A 81 -2.32 -4.06 8.71
N VAL A 82 -1.75 -4.44 9.84
CA VAL A 82 -0.29 -4.55 10.00
C VAL A 82 0.14 -5.96 9.57
N VAL A 83 1.18 -6.02 8.78
CA VAL A 83 1.80 -7.25 8.28
C VAL A 83 3.26 -7.24 8.68
N SER A 84 3.63 -8.11 9.60
CA SER A 84 5.02 -8.31 9.98
C SER A 84 5.72 -9.19 8.95
N CYS A 85 6.94 -8.79 8.56
CA CYS A 85 7.85 -9.61 7.78
C CYS A 85 8.89 -10.20 8.72
N ASP A 86 9.02 -11.51 8.74
CA ASP A 86 10.05 -12.19 9.49
C ASP A 86 11.41 -12.09 8.78
N ARG A 87 12.50 -12.31 9.55
CA ARG A 87 13.87 -12.33 8.96
C ARG A 87 14.02 -13.41 7.90
N ASP A 88 13.26 -14.48 8.03
CA ASP A 88 13.29 -15.60 7.08
C ASP A 88 12.55 -15.29 5.77
N ASP A 89 11.58 -14.38 5.80
CA ASP A 89 10.90 -13.85 4.58
C ASP A 89 11.89 -13.15 3.63
N HIS A 90 13.00 -12.65 4.16
CA HIS A 90 14.07 -12.02 3.38
C HIS A 90 15.14 -13.04 2.90
N ARG A 91 15.15 -14.28 3.43
CA ARG A 91 16.09 -15.31 3.01
C ARG A 91 15.65 -15.90 1.69
N GLY A 92 16.36 -15.53 0.63
CA GLY A 92 16.13 -16.00 -0.75
C GLY A 92 15.28 -15.09 -1.64
N ALA A 93 14.55 -14.11 -1.07
CA ALA A 93 13.76 -13.16 -1.83
C ALA A 93 14.46 -11.81 -2.10
N GLY A 94 15.70 -11.66 -1.60
CA GLY A 94 16.45 -10.40 -1.74
C GLY A 94 15.83 -9.24 -0.94
N PRO A 95 16.18 -7.99 -1.26
CA PRO A 95 15.73 -6.79 -0.53
C PRO A 95 14.21 -6.56 -0.64
N ASP A 96 13.52 -7.22 -1.56
CA ASP A 96 12.10 -7.04 -1.84
C ASP A 96 11.19 -8.12 -1.23
N GLY A 97 11.71 -9.02 -0.39
CA GLY A 97 10.95 -10.09 0.26
C GLY A 97 9.74 -9.61 1.07
N TRP A 98 9.79 -8.37 1.57
CA TRP A 98 8.66 -7.71 2.21
C TRP A 98 7.46 -7.56 1.27
N LEU A 99 7.70 -7.31 -0.02
CA LEU A 99 6.64 -7.14 -1.01
C LEU A 99 5.93 -8.47 -1.28
N ASP A 100 6.68 -9.56 -1.38
CA ASP A 100 6.12 -10.91 -1.54
C ASP A 100 5.21 -11.29 -0.37
N THR A 101 5.65 -10.98 0.85
CA THR A 101 4.84 -11.19 2.06
C THR A 101 3.57 -10.37 2.04
N ALA A 102 3.65 -9.09 1.62
CA ALA A 102 2.49 -8.24 1.49
C ALA A 102 1.51 -8.74 0.41
N LEU A 103 2.01 -9.12 -0.75
CA LEU A 103 1.20 -9.63 -1.87
C LEU A 103 0.42 -10.89 -1.49
N LYS A 104 1.03 -11.81 -0.74
CA LYS A 104 0.35 -13.01 -0.21
C LYS A 104 -0.77 -12.68 0.77
N ARG A 105 -0.73 -11.52 1.41
CA ARG A 105 -1.72 -11.05 2.39
C ARG A 105 -2.75 -10.08 1.80
N ALA A 106 -2.51 -9.56 0.60
CA ALA A 106 -3.42 -8.70 -0.14
C ALA A 106 -4.71 -9.45 -0.51
N ARG A 107 -5.84 -8.78 -0.39
CA ARG A 107 -7.18 -9.32 -0.68
C ARG A 107 -7.82 -8.65 -1.89
N GLY A 108 -7.32 -7.47 -2.27
CA GLY A 108 -7.82 -6.71 -3.40
C GLY A 108 -7.49 -7.34 -4.74
N GLY A 109 -8.34 -7.12 -5.72
CA GLY A 109 -8.07 -7.50 -7.11
C GLY A 109 -7.05 -6.60 -7.81
N LEU A 110 -6.81 -5.43 -7.24
CA LEU A 110 -5.80 -4.46 -7.67
C LEU A 110 -4.83 -4.20 -6.51
N VAL A 111 -3.58 -3.94 -6.84
CA VAL A 111 -2.54 -3.66 -5.84
C VAL A 111 -1.76 -2.42 -6.26
N THR A 112 -1.42 -1.58 -5.29
CA THR A 112 -0.45 -0.49 -5.44
C THR A 112 0.45 -0.43 -4.22
N VAL A 113 1.63 0.18 -4.38
CA VAL A 113 2.64 0.30 -3.33
C VAL A 113 2.96 1.76 -3.09
N VAL A 114 3.14 2.12 -1.82
CA VAL A 114 3.52 3.47 -1.36
C VAL A 114 4.60 3.31 -0.31
N ASP A 115 5.68 4.07 -0.42
CA ASP A 115 6.67 4.16 0.66
C ASP A 115 6.16 5.04 1.81
N GLY A 116 6.64 4.77 3.03
CA GLY A 116 6.24 5.51 4.22
C GLY A 116 6.57 7.01 4.20
N GLY A 117 7.40 7.47 3.25
CA GLY A 117 7.69 8.89 3.02
C GLY A 117 6.83 9.55 1.95
N ASP A 118 6.02 8.77 1.25
CA ASP A 118 5.21 9.22 0.12
C ASP A 118 3.72 9.30 0.48
N GLY A 119 2.91 9.78 -0.45
CA GLY A 119 1.46 9.81 -0.27
C GLY A 119 0.72 10.06 -1.58
N PHE A 120 -0.55 9.74 -1.57
CA PHE A 120 -1.43 10.02 -2.69
C PHE A 120 -2.11 11.38 -2.54
N VAL A 121 -2.18 12.13 -3.64
CA VAL A 121 -3.08 13.28 -3.73
C VAL A 121 -4.53 12.83 -3.74
N GLY A 122 -5.45 13.70 -3.34
CA GLY A 122 -6.87 13.36 -3.30
C GLY A 122 -7.40 12.89 -4.67
N GLY A 123 -8.16 11.80 -4.68
CA GLY A 123 -8.74 11.24 -5.89
C GLY A 123 -7.80 10.39 -6.77
N ALA A 124 -6.52 10.25 -6.41
CA ALA A 124 -5.55 9.50 -7.21
C ALA A 124 -5.98 8.05 -7.43
N CYS A 125 -6.40 7.35 -6.37
CA CYS A 125 -6.85 5.96 -6.49
C CYS A 125 -8.04 5.82 -7.44
N GLN A 126 -9.02 6.71 -7.32
CA GLN A 126 -10.19 6.71 -8.21
C GLN A 126 -9.77 6.89 -9.67
N SER A 127 -8.95 7.89 -9.95
CA SER A 127 -8.50 8.20 -11.31
C SER A 127 -7.68 7.06 -11.94
N MET A 128 -6.81 6.42 -11.15
CA MET A 128 -6.03 5.28 -11.62
C MET A 128 -6.91 4.08 -11.96
N ILE A 129 -7.88 3.77 -11.10
CA ILE A 129 -8.81 2.66 -11.33
C ILE A 129 -9.67 2.92 -12.57
N GLU A 130 -10.22 4.12 -12.72
CA GLU A 130 -10.98 4.49 -13.90
C GLU A 130 -10.15 4.43 -15.20
N CYS A 131 -8.87 4.78 -15.11
CA CYS A 131 -7.95 4.66 -16.24
C CYS A 131 -7.75 3.19 -16.66
N LEU A 132 -7.51 2.29 -15.69
CA LEU A 132 -7.41 0.85 -15.95
C LEU A 132 -8.68 0.29 -16.61
N GLU A 133 -9.84 0.67 -16.07
CA GLU A 133 -11.13 0.18 -16.59
C GLU A 133 -11.42 0.64 -18.02
N ARG A 134 -11.13 1.90 -18.31
CA ARG A 134 -11.36 2.47 -19.64
C ARG A 134 -10.38 1.94 -20.68
N SER A 135 -9.12 1.73 -20.29
CA SER A 135 -8.09 1.27 -21.23
C SER A 135 -8.09 -0.25 -21.41
N GLY A 136 -8.66 -1.00 -20.47
CA GLY A 136 -8.53 -2.46 -20.42
C GLY A 136 -7.09 -2.93 -20.15
N SER A 137 -6.22 -2.05 -19.66
CA SER A 137 -4.83 -2.35 -19.35
C SER A 137 -4.70 -3.06 -18.01
N ASP A 138 -3.65 -3.85 -17.83
CA ASP A 138 -3.35 -4.52 -16.57
C ASP A 138 -2.58 -3.62 -15.59
N VAL A 139 -1.96 -2.53 -16.08
CA VAL A 139 -1.11 -1.63 -15.31
C VAL A 139 -1.42 -0.17 -15.65
N VAL A 140 -1.44 0.68 -14.64
CA VAL A 140 -1.44 2.14 -14.76
C VAL A 140 -0.27 2.73 -14.01
N VAL A 141 0.38 3.72 -14.59
CA VAL A 141 1.47 4.48 -13.97
C VAL A 141 1.03 5.92 -13.77
N ALA A 142 1.11 6.39 -12.54
CA ALA A 142 0.83 7.77 -12.19
C ALA A 142 2.12 8.61 -12.15
N ARG A 143 2.01 9.91 -12.42
CA ARG A 143 3.13 10.83 -12.20
C ARG A 143 3.28 11.10 -10.71
N SER A 144 4.52 11.06 -10.23
CA SER A 144 4.89 11.52 -8.90
C SER A 144 5.49 12.93 -8.94
N ARG A 145 5.34 13.66 -7.85
CA ARG A 145 6.02 14.94 -7.61
C ARG A 145 6.75 14.85 -6.29
N SER A 146 8.00 15.30 -6.28
CA SER A 146 8.71 15.52 -5.01
C SER A 146 8.15 16.78 -4.34
N LEU A 147 7.70 16.62 -3.10
CA LEU A 147 7.27 17.73 -2.24
C LEU A 147 8.39 18.16 -1.30
N THR A 148 9.64 18.06 -1.73
CA THR A 148 10.76 18.57 -0.95
C THR A 148 10.52 20.05 -0.69
N PRO A 149 10.49 20.52 0.57
CA PRO A 149 10.49 21.96 0.83
C PRO A 149 11.71 22.54 0.15
N VAL A 150 11.53 23.57 -0.65
CA VAL A 150 12.66 24.37 -1.16
C VAL A 150 13.20 25.14 0.04
N THR A 151 13.95 24.46 0.90
CA THR A 151 14.86 25.17 1.80
C THR A 151 15.92 25.79 0.91
N GLY A 152 15.90 27.12 0.81
CA GLY A 152 16.74 27.89 -0.08
C GLY A 152 18.22 27.68 0.18
N ALA A 153 18.75 26.59 -0.33
CA ALA A 153 20.17 26.40 -0.59
C ALA A 153 20.37 26.81 -2.04
N GLY A 154 20.85 28.03 -2.23
CA GLY A 154 21.22 28.54 -3.53
C GLY A 154 22.18 27.64 -4.29
N PRO A 155 22.33 27.84 -5.61
CA PRO A 155 23.15 26.98 -6.45
C PRO A 155 24.55 26.94 -5.88
N ARG A 156 25.06 25.75 -5.59
CA ARG A 156 26.48 25.55 -5.31
C ARG A 156 27.25 25.81 -6.61
N THR A 157 27.72 27.02 -6.79
CA THR A 157 28.80 27.30 -7.73
C THR A 157 30.05 26.68 -7.13
N GLY A 158 30.39 25.47 -7.56
CA GLY A 158 31.72 24.91 -7.35
C GLY A 158 32.71 25.48 -8.36
N PRO A 159 34.02 25.50 -8.02
CA PRO A 159 35.08 26.05 -8.88
C PRO A 159 35.26 25.26 -10.17
#